data_92e8ae3807d2fc7e029e0eab38075bf6
#
_entry.id   92e8ae3807d2fc7e029e0eab38075bf6
#
_cell.length_a   1.000
_cell.length_b   1.000
_cell.length_c   1.000
_cell.angle_alpha   90.00
_cell.angle_beta   90.00
_cell.angle_gamma   90.00
#
_symmetry.space_group_name_H-M   'P 1'
#
loop_
_entity.id
_entity.type
_entity.pdbx_description
1 polymer ?
#
loop_
_entity_poly.entity_id
_entity_poly.type
_entity_poly.pdbx_seq_one_letter_code
_entity_poly.pdbx_strand_id
1 'polypeptide(L)'
;MIEALSAMGSVFTDPYLLSLIFATTILGVIIGVLPGLGATTGAALLLPLTLTMEPVQAIAVVSTIYVSATFAGSITAILINTPGTSAAAATTFDGYPLAQKGEAGRALGIAVVSSTVGGVFSVIVLCIAAPLLARVAYEFRPPEYFALTIFGLSMLASISAGGAVKNLIGGIFGVWLSTIGSERVTAIERFMFGNYDLYEGLSFVPVFIGLFAISELLVQSKTVNKIIETVAFKAVKLPTKEDYKRIWKTILRSCGIGTFIGVLPAEGATVASMIGYSEAKRWSKNKEEFGKGSIEGIAGAEAANNAATGGAMVPTMVLGIPGSGTTAIILVGLMVHGLRPGAYLFTEQVEKVYQIFGSMLLANLMFMAMGLYAARIFARVSLVPISILWPIVFALSVIGAYALSQSLVDVWIALIFGVIGFFARRHGFAVAPIAVGLILGEMVETNLQHSLKMYDGQWWMILAQPLAAFFLILAFLGLCGPYLYSLITKHKD
;
A
#
# COMPACT_ATOMS: atom_id res chain seq x y z
N MET A 1 0.01 -25.88 10.62
CA MET A 1 1.15 -25.01 11.01
C MET A 1 2.47 -25.52 10.44
N ILE A 2 2.82 -26.82 10.57
CA ILE A 2 4.05 -27.37 10.00
C ILE A 2 4.04 -27.25 8.46
N GLU A 3 2.96 -27.66 7.80
CA GLU A 3 2.78 -27.50 6.33
C GLU A 3 2.90 -26.04 5.89
N ALA A 4 2.30 -25.11 6.62
CA ALA A 4 2.38 -23.69 6.34
C ALA A 4 3.83 -23.15 6.42
N LEU A 5 4.57 -23.56 7.44
CA LEU A 5 6.00 -23.21 7.57
C LEU A 5 6.86 -23.89 6.50
N SER A 6 6.53 -25.10 6.11
CA SER A 6 7.19 -25.82 5.00
C SER A 6 6.96 -25.10 3.68
N ALA A 7 5.70 -24.68 3.41
CA ALA A 7 5.35 -23.90 2.22
C ALA A 7 6.07 -22.52 2.20
N MET A 8 6.18 -21.86 3.34
CA MET A 8 6.98 -20.64 3.45
C MET A 8 8.47 -20.90 3.20
N GLY A 9 8.98 -22.04 3.68
CA GLY A 9 10.37 -22.47 3.49
C GLY A 9 10.68 -22.87 2.05
N SER A 10 9.71 -23.40 1.29
CA SER A 10 9.92 -23.83 -0.11
C SER A 10 10.35 -22.68 -1.02
N VAL A 11 9.94 -21.44 -0.71
CA VAL A 11 10.34 -20.23 -1.44
C VAL A 11 11.86 -20.02 -1.41
N PHE A 12 12.53 -20.45 -0.34
CA PHE A 12 13.98 -20.32 -0.18
C PHE A 12 14.77 -21.43 -0.90
N THR A 13 14.10 -22.46 -1.38
CA THR A 13 14.71 -23.61 -2.04
C THR A 13 14.32 -23.77 -3.51
N ASP A 14 13.27 -23.07 -3.96
CA ASP A 14 12.87 -23.04 -5.36
C ASP A 14 13.73 -22.04 -6.16
N PRO A 15 14.58 -22.49 -7.09
CA PRO A 15 15.48 -21.60 -7.83
C PRO A 15 14.73 -20.60 -8.72
N TYR A 16 13.55 -20.96 -9.22
CA TYR A 16 12.74 -20.07 -10.05
C TYR A 16 12.15 -18.93 -9.21
N LEU A 17 11.49 -19.26 -8.08
CA LEU A 17 10.96 -18.25 -7.17
C LEU A 17 12.05 -17.36 -6.58
N LEU A 18 13.22 -17.92 -6.23
CA LEU A 18 14.37 -17.15 -5.76
C LEU A 18 14.83 -16.12 -6.80
N SER A 19 14.97 -16.55 -8.06
CA SER A 19 15.40 -15.65 -9.16
C SER A 19 14.34 -14.60 -9.47
N LEU A 20 13.07 -14.97 -9.46
CA LEU A 20 11.94 -14.06 -9.66
C LEU A 20 11.87 -13.00 -8.56
N ILE A 21 11.94 -13.41 -7.29
CA ILE A 21 11.91 -12.50 -6.13
C ILE A 21 13.14 -11.58 -6.13
N PHE A 22 14.31 -12.10 -6.50
CA PHE A 22 15.51 -11.31 -6.63
C PHE A 22 15.36 -10.22 -7.70
N ALA A 23 14.91 -10.59 -8.91
CA ALA A 23 14.69 -9.66 -10.01
C ALA A 23 13.64 -8.60 -9.65
N THR A 24 12.53 -9.01 -9.07
CA THR A 24 11.43 -8.10 -8.68
C THR A 24 11.79 -7.24 -7.48
N THR A 25 12.64 -7.70 -6.57
CA THR A 25 13.21 -6.85 -5.50
C THR A 25 14.11 -5.75 -6.10
N ILE A 26 14.96 -6.07 -7.09
CA ILE A 26 15.74 -5.06 -7.80
C ILE A 26 14.83 -4.04 -8.48
N LEU A 27 13.80 -4.51 -9.21
CA LEU A 27 12.82 -3.63 -9.87
C LEU A 27 12.10 -2.74 -8.85
N GLY A 28 11.68 -3.30 -7.72
CA GLY A 28 11.05 -2.55 -6.65
C GLY A 28 11.98 -1.49 -6.05
N VAL A 29 13.25 -1.80 -5.84
CA VAL A 29 14.23 -0.80 -5.39
C VAL A 29 14.43 0.27 -6.45
N ILE A 30 14.53 -0.08 -7.74
CA ILE A 30 14.61 0.90 -8.83
C ILE A 30 13.39 1.83 -8.83
N ILE A 31 12.19 1.27 -8.76
CA ILE A 31 10.94 2.04 -8.75
C ILE A 31 10.88 2.95 -7.51
N GLY A 32 11.26 2.43 -6.34
CA GLY A 32 11.20 3.17 -5.09
C GLY A 32 12.20 4.30 -4.97
N VAL A 33 13.36 4.23 -5.65
CA VAL A 33 14.33 5.35 -5.68
C VAL A 33 13.97 6.43 -6.71
N LEU A 34 13.05 6.14 -7.65
CA LEU A 34 12.63 7.12 -8.64
C LEU A 34 11.53 8.03 -8.02
N PRO A 35 11.83 9.33 -7.82
CA PRO A 35 10.88 10.23 -7.17
C PRO A 35 9.53 10.25 -7.89
N GLY A 36 8.45 10.04 -7.13
CA GLY A 36 7.07 10.05 -7.61
C GLY A 36 6.55 8.73 -8.15
N LEU A 37 7.37 7.74 -8.51
CA LEU A 37 6.82 6.47 -9.01
C LEU A 37 6.26 5.59 -7.88
N GLY A 38 6.91 5.46 -6.76
CA GLY A 38 6.39 4.75 -5.58
C GLY A 38 5.94 3.30 -5.78
N ALA A 39 5.67 2.61 -4.67
CA ALA A 39 5.28 1.20 -4.68
C ALA A 39 3.95 0.94 -5.41
N THR A 40 2.97 1.83 -5.26
CA THR A 40 1.65 1.68 -5.89
C THR A 40 1.72 1.77 -7.42
N THR A 41 2.46 2.75 -7.93
CA THR A 41 2.67 2.90 -9.38
C THR A 41 3.41 1.69 -9.95
N GLY A 42 4.47 1.22 -9.25
CA GLY A 42 5.21 0.03 -9.66
C GLY A 42 4.34 -1.23 -9.69
N ALA A 43 3.53 -1.44 -8.66
CA ALA A 43 2.60 -2.54 -8.60
C ALA A 43 1.56 -2.49 -9.75
N ALA A 44 1.00 -1.31 -10.03
CA ALA A 44 0.03 -1.13 -11.12
C ALA A 44 0.61 -1.41 -12.51
N LEU A 45 1.87 -0.99 -12.75
CA LEU A 45 2.56 -1.20 -14.01
C LEU A 45 2.94 -2.66 -14.25
N LEU A 46 3.29 -3.39 -13.19
CA LEU A 46 3.82 -4.74 -13.31
C LEU A 46 2.74 -5.82 -13.17
N LEU A 47 1.57 -5.50 -12.58
CA LEU A 47 0.47 -6.45 -12.47
C LEU A 47 0.06 -7.04 -13.84
N PRO A 48 -0.11 -6.29 -14.93
CA PRO A 48 -0.46 -6.88 -16.22
C PRO A 48 0.59 -7.86 -16.76
N LEU A 49 1.87 -7.67 -16.42
CA LEU A 49 2.94 -8.57 -16.84
C LEU A 49 2.88 -9.91 -16.12
N THR A 50 2.12 -10.00 -15.05
CA THR A 50 1.94 -11.25 -14.28
C THR A 50 0.79 -12.12 -14.78
N LEU A 51 -0.02 -11.68 -15.75
CA LEU A 51 -1.25 -12.36 -16.18
C LEU A 51 -1.04 -13.79 -16.65
N THR A 52 0.14 -14.10 -17.19
CA THR A 52 0.51 -15.44 -17.65
C THR A 52 1.26 -16.27 -16.61
N MET A 53 1.48 -15.71 -15.41
CA MET A 53 2.22 -16.38 -14.34
C MET A 53 1.28 -17.20 -13.45
N GLU A 54 1.85 -18.21 -12.78
CA GLU A 54 1.14 -18.91 -11.72
C GLU A 54 0.75 -17.95 -10.58
N PRO A 55 -0.38 -18.21 -9.89
CA PRO A 55 -0.91 -17.28 -8.88
C PRO A 55 0.10 -16.83 -7.82
N VAL A 56 0.90 -17.76 -7.30
CA VAL A 56 1.93 -17.44 -6.28
C VAL A 56 3.01 -16.54 -6.86
N GLN A 57 3.49 -16.85 -8.07
CA GLN A 57 4.52 -16.06 -8.75
C GLN A 57 4.04 -14.63 -9.00
N ALA A 58 2.82 -14.48 -9.49
CA ALA A 58 2.20 -13.20 -9.77
C ALA A 58 2.10 -12.32 -8.51
N ILE A 59 1.59 -12.89 -7.41
CA ILE A 59 1.44 -12.14 -6.17
C ILE A 59 2.78 -11.91 -5.48
N ALA A 60 3.73 -12.83 -5.61
CA ALA A 60 5.10 -12.61 -5.18
C ALA A 60 5.74 -11.40 -5.88
N VAL A 61 5.58 -11.27 -7.21
CA VAL A 61 6.06 -10.09 -7.97
C VAL A 61 5.52 -8.79 -7.36
N VAL A 62 4.20 -8.66 -7.20
CA VAL A 62 3.59 -7.42 -6.75
C VAL A 62 3.90 -7.14 -5.27
N SER A 63 3.89 -8.16 -4.41
CA SER A 63 4.17 -8.00 -2.98
C SER A 63 5.64 -7.71 -2.69
N THR A 64 6.57 -8.27 -3.45
CA THR A 64 8.00 -7.97 -3.31
C THR A 64 8.33 -6.55 -3.76
N ILE A 65 7.68 -6.06 -4.83
CA ILE A 65 7.76 -4.64 -5.24
C ILE A 65 7.22 -3.74 -4.13
N TYR A 66 6.09 -4.09 -3.52
CA TYR A 66 5.52 -3.31 -2.42
C TYR A 66 6.54 -3.12 -1.29
N VAL A 67 7.12 -4.22 -0.82
CA VAL A 67 8.06 -4.22 0.31
C VAL A 67 9.34 -3.47 -0.04
N SER A 68 9.95 -3.77 -1.20
CA SER A 68 11.25 -3.23 -1.58
C SER A 68 11.19 -1.77 -2.04
N ALA A 69 10.15 -1.35 -2.76
CA ALA A 69 9.96 0.05 -3.14
C ALA A 69 9.66 0.94 -1.93
N THR A 70 8.93 0.42 -0.94
CA THR A 70 8.66 1.14 0.31
C THR A 70 9.96 1.52 1.02
N PHE A 71 10.90 0.58 1.17
CA PHE A 71 12.24 0.82 1.69
C PHE A 71 13.03 1.79 0.81
N ALA A 72 13.04 1.57 -0.50
CA ALA A 72 13.96 2.25 -1.42
C ALA A 72 13.75 3.77 -1.50
N GLY A 73 12.53 4.23 -1.19
CA GLY A 73 12.22 5.65 -1.05
C GLY A 73 13.08 6.39 -0.04
N SER A 74 13.62 5.68 0.97
CA SER A 74 14.52 6.24 1.98
C SER A 74 15.88 6.64 1.41
N ILE A 75 16.36 5.96 0.38
CA ILE A 75 17.66 6.24 -0.25
C ILE A 75 17.67 7.69 -0.79
N THR A 76 16.64 8.06 -1.52
CA THR A 76 16.50 9.41 -2.10
C THR A 76 16.06 10.43 -1.07
N ALA A 77 15.25 10.04 -0.08
CA ALA A 77 14.94 10.89 1.05
C ALA A 77 16.21 11.36 1.79
N ILE A 78 17.16 10.45 2.00
CA ILE A 78 18.43 10.72 2.68
C ILE A 78 19.42 11.48 1.80
N LEU A 79 19.55 11.13 0.50
CA LEU A 79 20.61 11.64 -0.35
C LEU A 79 20.28 12.91 -1.11
N ILE A 80 19.02 13.16 -1.42
CA ILE A 80 18.57 14.28 -2.25
C ILE A 80 17.42 15.10 -1.67
N ASN A 81 17.05 14.83 -0.40
CA ASN A 81 15.91 15.47 0.28
C ASN A 81 14.59 15.38 -0.50
N THR A 82 14.44 14.35 -1.30
CA THR A 82 13.22 14.09 -2.06
C THR A 82 12.81 12.65 -1.84
N PRO A 83 11.71 12.39 -1.11
CA PRO A 83 11.31 11.03 -0.84
C PRO A 83 10.93 10.32 -2.15
N GLY A 84 11.46 9.12 -2.38
CA GLY A 84 11.12 8.30 -3.54
C GLY A 84 9.69 7.79 -3.46
N THR A 85 9.21 7.53 -2.25
CA THR A 85 7.82 7.16 -1.93
C THR A 85 7.26 8.09 -0.88
N SER A 86 5.92 8.29 -0.85
CA SER A 86 5.26 9.09 0.19
C SER A 86 5.57 8.58 1.61
N ALA A 87 5.76 7.28 1.73
CA ALA A 87 6.08 6.61 2.98
C ALA A 87 7.46 7.02 3.56
N ALA A 88 8.41 7.42 2.72
CA ALA A 88 9.73 7.89 3.14
C ALA A 88 9.79 9.40 3.46
N ALA A 89 8.64 10.10 3.45
CA ALA A 89 8.62 11.54 3.68
C ALA A 89 9.16 11.92 5.07
N ALA A 90 8.83 11.17 6.13
CA ALA A 90 9.33 11.42 7.47
C ALA A 90 10.86 11.23 7.59
N THR A 91 11.43 10.38 6.75
CA THR A 91 12.88 10.11 6.73
C THR A 91 13.68 11.29 6.24
N THR A 92 13.09 12.20 5.44
CA THR A 92 13.77 13.43 5.00
C THR A 92 14.10 14.34 6.17
N PHE A 93 13.31 14.35 7.25
CA PHE A 93 13.46 15.30 8.37
C PHE A 93 14.81 15.16 9.08
N ASP A 94 15.33 13.95 9.19
CA ASP A 94 16.60 13.68 9.87
C ASP A 94 17.63 13.02 8.94
N GLY A 95 17.17 12.25 7.94
CA GLY A 95 18.06 11.53 7.03
C GLY A 95 18.94 12.48 6.20
N TYR A 96 18.33 13.48 5.58
CA TYR A 96 19.06 14.46 4.77
C TYR A 96 19.97 15.39 5.61
N PRO A 97 19.52 15.95 6.74
CA PRO A 97 20.42 16.70 7.62
C PRO A 97 21.62 15.88 8.13
N LEU A 98 21.45 14.60 8.41
CA LEU A 98 22.55 13.72 8.80
C LEU A 98 23.51 13.47 7.61
N ALA A 99 22.97 13.31 6.42
CA ALA A 99 23.75 13.16 5.20
C ALA A 99 24.59 14.42 4.90
N GLN A 100 24.02 15.63 5.08
CA GLN A 100 24.72 16.91 4.91
C GLN A 100 25.90 17.07 5.89
N LYS A 101 25.84 16.45 7.06
CA LYS A 101 26.95 16.39 8.02
C LYS A 101 28.09 15.43 7.59
N GLY A 102 28.00 14.81 6.40
CA GLY A 102 28.97 13.84 5.91
C GLY A 102 28.72 12.40 6.41
N GLU A 103 27.59 12.15 7.07
CA GLU A 103 27.24 10.85 7.66
C GLU A 103 26.18 10.10 6.82
N ALA A 104 26.08 10.37 5.50
CA ALA A 104 25.11 9.73 4.62
C ALA A 104 25.15 8.20 4.68
N GLY A 105 26.36 7.61 4.73
CA GLY A 105 26.50 6.15 4.86
C GLY A 105 25.94 5.58 6.15
N ARG A 106 26.02 6.32 7.27
CA ARG A 106 25.43 5.94 8.56
C ARG A 106 23.92 6.08 8.53
N ALA A 107 23.39 7.18 7.96
CA ALA A 107 21.95 7.39 7.79
C ALA A 107 21.32 6.25 6.97
N LEU A 108 21.94 5.89 5.83
CA LEU A 108 21.49 4.77 5.00
C LEU A 108 21.53 3.43 5.74
N GLY A 109 22.59 3.16 6.50
CA GLY A 109 22.71 1.91 7.28
C GLY A 109 21.61 1.79 8.34
N ILE A 110 21.30 2.87 9.04
CA ILE A 110 20.20 2.92 10.02
C ILE A 110 18.86 2.70 9.32
N ALA A 111 18.63 3.36 8.19
CA ALA A 111 17.40 3.18 7.40
C ALA A 111 17.22 1.73 6.94
N VAL A 112 18.25 1.14 6.31
CA VAL A 112 18.22 -0.27 5.84
C VAL A 112 17.89 -1.23 6.96
N VAL A 113 18.62 -1.14 8.09
CA VAL A 113 18.42 -2.07 9.22
C VAL A 113 17.04 -1.89 9.83
N SER A 114 16.60 -0.65 10.04
CA SER A 114 15.29 -0.37 10.64
C SER A 114 14.13 -0.82 9.76
N SER A 115 14.22 -0.58 8.44
CA SER A 115 13.24 -1.03 7.46
C SER A 115 13.17 -2.56 7.40
N THR A 116 14.34 -3.23 7.40
CA THR A 116 14.37 -4.70 7.38
C THR A 116 13.74 -5.28 8.63
N VAL A 117 14.09 -4.77 9.81
CA VAL A 117 13.52 -5.25 11.09
C VAL A 117 12.00 -5.00 11.09
N GLY A 118 11.54 -3.83 10.62
CA GLY A 118 10.12 -3.50 10.51
C GLY A 118 9.39 -4.46 9.57
N GLY A 119 9.93 -4.69 8.39
CA GLY A 119 9.34 -5.58 7.40
C GLY A 119 9.28 -7.04 7.87
N VAL A 120 10.40 -7.57 8.39
CA VAL A 120 10.45 -8.94 8.93
C VAL A 120 9.47 -9.11 10.10
N PHE A 121 9.44 -8.15 11.03
CA PHE A 121 8.50 -8.16 12.15
C PHE A 121 7.05 -8.22 11.66
N SER A 122 6.69 -7.39 10.69
CA SER A 122 5.31 -7.35 10.18
C SER A 122 4.92 -8.61 9.42
N VAL A 123 5.84 -9.27 8.71
CA VAL A 123 5.56 -10.57 8.07
C VAL A 123 5.36 -11.66 9.13
N ILE A 124 6.13 -11.66 10.22
CA ILE A 124 5.92 -12.60 11.34
C ILE A 124 4.53 -12.37 11.96
N VAL A 125 4.16 -11.11 12.20
CA VAL A 125 2.82 -10.78 12.70
C VAL A 125 1.75 -11.19 11.70
N LEU A 126 1.94 -10.98 10.40
CA LEU A 126 1.03 -11.40 9.33
C LEU A 126 0.81 -12.92 9.36
N CYS A 127 1.87 -13.72 9.49
CA CYS A 127 1.78 -15.19 9.59
C CYS A 127 0.93 -15.66 10.77
N ILE A 128 0.89 -14.89 11.85
CA ILE A 128 0.15 -15.23 13.08
C ILE A 128 -1.26 -14.62 13.06
N ALA A 129 -1.36 -13.33 12.74
CA ALA A 129 -2.60 -12.57 12.85
C ALA A 129 -3.59 -12.90 11.73
N ALA A 130 -3.13 -13.14 10.50
CA ALA A 130 -4.02 -13.39 9.38
C ALA A 130 -4.84 -14.68 9.55
N PRO A 131 -4.27 -15.85 9.91
CA PRO A 131 -5.06 -17.04 10.18
C PRO A 131 -6.01 -16.91 11.39
N LEU A 132 -5.62 -16.14 12.42
CA LEU A 132 -6.49 -15.88 13.58
C LEU A 132 -7.69 -15.02 13.17
N LEU A 133 -7.45 -13.96 12.41
CA LEU A 133 -8.52 -13.11 11.90
C LEU A 133 -9.41 -13.87 10.91
N ALA A 134 -8.85 -14.76 10.09
CA ALA A 134 -9.60 -15.58 9.15
C ALA A 134 -10.60 -16.51 9.85
N ARG A 135 -10.26 -17.06 11.01
CA ARG A 135 -11.19 -17.85 11.83
C ARG A 135 -12.39 -17.02 12.28
N VAL A 136 -12.17 -15.77 12.67
CA VAL A 136 -13.25 -14.85 13.05
C VAL A 136 -14.06 -14.45 11.82
N ALA A 137 -13.39 -14.14 10.71
CA ALA A 137 -14.05 -13.75 9.47
C ALA A 137 -14.86 -14.88 8.81
N TYR A 138 -14.58 -16.14 9.14
CA TYR A 138 -15.35 -17.28 8.67
C TYR A 138 -16.80 -17.28 9.19
N GLU A 139 -17.04 -16.68 10.35
CA GLU A 139 -18.38 -16.53 10.94
C GLU A 139 -19.17 -15.34 10.33
N PHE A 140 -18.53 -14.51 9.50
CA PHE A 140 -19.18 -13.34 8.91
C PHE A 140 -20.16 -13.77 7.81
N ARG A 141 -21.35 -13.17 7.88
CA ARG A 141 -22.42 -13.29 6.89
C ARG A 141 -22.52 -11.99 6.08
N PRO A 142 -23.37 -11.90 5.06
CA PRO A 142 -23.53 -10.70 4.28
C PRO A 142 -23.74 -9.40 5.09
N PRO A 143 -24.55 -9.37 6.19
CA PRO A 143 -24.70 -8.16 7.00
C PRO A 143 -23.41 -7.66 7.63
N GLU A 144 -22.57 -8.59 8.14
CA GLU A 144 -21.29 -8.26 8.75
C GLU A 144 -20.29 -7.74 7.71
N TYR A 145 -20.22 -8.38 6.52
CA TYR A 145 -19.39 -7.91 5.41
C TYR A 145 -19.84 -6.54 4.89
N PHE A 146 -21.16 -6.29 4.79
CA PHE A 146 -21.69 -4.97 4.44
C PHE A 146 -21.22 -3.91 5.43
N ALA A 147 -21.45 -4.15 6.73
CA ALA A 147 -21.09 -3.22 7.79
C ALA A 147 -19.57 -2.97 7.87
N LEU A 148 -18.77 -4.02 7.74
CA LEU A 148 -17.31 -3.96 7.71
C LEU A 148 -16.81 -3.15 6.50
N THR A 149 -17.45 -3.29 5.33
CA THR A 149 -17.08 -2.55 4.13
C THR A 149 -17.42 -1.06 4.28
N ILE A 150 -18.55 -0.73 4.88
CA ILE A 150 -18.91 0.67 5.25
C ILE A 150 -17.90 1.24 6.23
N PHE A 151 -17.46 0.46 7.23
CA PHE A 151 -16.40 0.86 8.14
C PHE A 151 -15.09 1.13 7.38
N GLY A 152 -14.68 0.24 6.46
CA GLY A 152 -13.50 0.44 5.59
C GLY A 152 -13.57 1.74 4.79
N LEU A 153 -14.72 2.03 4.18
CA LEU A 153 -14.96 3.29 3.47
C LEU A 153 -14.90 4.51 4.40
N SER A 154 -15.44 4.41 5.61
CA SER A 154 -15.39 5.51 6.59
C SER A 154 -13.96 5.85 7.01
N MET A 155 -13.10 4.85 7.12
CA MET A 155 -11.68 5.03 7.45
C MET A 155 -10.92 5.81 6.39
N LEU A 156 -11.32 5.74 5.09
CA LEU A 156 -10.72 6.56 4.03
C LEU A 156 -10.81 8.06 4.33
N ALA A 157 -11.89 8.50 4.97
CA ALA A 157 -12.07 9.90 5.37
C ALA A 157 -11.07 10.34 6.44
N SER A 158 -10.60 9.42 7.28
CA SER A 158 -9.88 9.75 8.52
C SER A 158 -8.37 9.91 8.36
N ILE A 159 -7.75 9.31 7.35
CA ILE A 159 -6.33 8.99 7.41
C ILE A 159 -5.49 9.58 6.26
N SER A 160 -6.03 9.85 5.09
CA SER A 160 -5.24 10.25 3.91
C SER A 160 -4.83 11.73 3.85
N ALA A 161 -3.70 11.97 3.14
CA ALA A 161 -3.09 13.28 2.90
C ALA A 161 -3.96 14.14 2.00
N GLY A 162 -4.94 14.65 2.07
CA GLY A 162 -5.78 15.51 1.19
C GLY A 162 -6.95 16.15 1.93
N GLY A 163 -7.13 15.76 3.18
CA GLY A 163 -8.23 16.18 4.04
C GLY A 163 -9.45 15.24 3.97
N ALA A 164 -10.06 14.98 5.12
CA ALA A 164 -11.14 14.01 5.32
C ALA A 164 -12.27 14.11 4.28
N VAL A 165 -12.73 15.33 4.00
CA VAL A 165 -13.84 15.59 3.07
C VAL A 165 -13.48 15.20 1.63
N LYS A 166 -12.27 15.56 1.16
CA LYS A 166 -11.83 15.23 -0.20
C LYS A 166 -11.67 13.73 -0.39
N ASN A 167 -11.16 13.04 0.61
CA ASN A 167 -11.00 11.60 0.55
C ASN A 167 -12.32 10.85 0.58
N LEU A 168 -13.29 11.34 1.37
CA LEU A 168 -14.64 10.81 1.38
C LEU A 168 -15.32 11.01 0.01
N ILE A 169 -15.20 12.20 -0.58
CA ILE A 169 -15.71 12.47 -1.94
C ILE A 169 -15.06 11.52 -2.95
N GLY A 170 -13.73 11.32 -2.87
CA GLY A 170 -13.02 10.37 -3.72
C GLY A 170 -13.52 8.94 -3.54
N GLY A 171 -13.72 8.49 -2.29
CA GLY A 171 -14.28 7.17 -1.99
C GLY A 171 -15.70 6.99 -2.50
N ILE A 172 -16.58 7.96 -2.28
CA ILE A 172 -17.97 7.95 -2.80
C ILE A 172 -17.97 7.95 -4.33
N PHE A 173 -17.09 8.72 -4.97
CA PHE A 173 -16.92 8.69 -6.42
C PHE A 173 -16.49 7.31 -6.91
N GLY A 174 -15.57 6.66 -6.22
CA GLY A 174 -15.18 5.27 -6.49
C GLY A 174 -16.35 4.30 -6.36
N VAL A 175 -17.15 4.41 -5.29
CA VAL A 175 -18.36 3.60 -5.10
C VAL A 175 -19.38 3.87 -6.23
N TRP A 176 -19.54 5.11 -6.65
CA TRP A 176 -20.41 5.40 -7.79
C TRP A 176 -19.89 4.76 -9.08
N LEU A 177 -18.59 4.78 -9.31
CA LEU A 177 -17.99 4.12 -10.48
C LEU A 177 -18.21 2.61 -10.48
N SER A 178 -18.26 1.95 -9.31
CA SER A 178 -18.54 0.51 -9.22
C SER A 178 -19.98 0.14 -9.62
N THR A 179 -20.88 1.11 -9.71
CA THR A 179 -22.28 0.87 -10.18
C THR A 179 -22.41 0.84 -11.71
N ILE A 180 -21.33 1.10 -12.45
CA ILE A 180 -21.31 0.98 -13.92
C ILE A 180 -21.27 -0.51 -14.27
N GLY A 181 -22.15 -0.94 -15.18
CA GLY A 181 -22.24 -2.32 -15.63
C GLY A 181 -23.48 -3.06 -15.13
N SER A 182 -23.45 -4.38 -15.13
CA SER A 182 -24.53 -5.24 -14.65
C SER A 182 -24.38 -5.48 -13.14
N GLU A 183 -25.45 -5.27 -12.39
CA GLU A 183 -25.49 -5.61 -10.95
C GLU A 183 -25.44 -7.13 -10.77
N ARG A 184 -24.54 -7.63 -9.92
CA ARG A 184 -24.22 -9.06 -9.83
C ARG A 184 -25.31 -9.95 -9.25
N VAL A 185 -26.26 -9.41 -8.46
CA VAL A 185 -27.29 -10.17 -7.76
C VAL A 185 -28.62 -10.15 -8.51
N THR A 186 -28.94 -9.03 -9.19
CA THR A 186 -30.20 -8.82 -9.94
C THR A 186 -30.03 -8.81 -11.44
N ALA A 187 -28.78 -8.74 -11.94
CA ALA A 187 -28.42 -8.61 -13.34
C ALA A 187 -29.03 -7.37 -14.04
N ILE A 188 -29.35 -6.30 -13.28
CA ILE A 188 -29.84 -5.05 -13.83
C ILE A 188 -28.67 -4.27 -14.43
N GLU A 189 -28.77 -3.94 -15.71
CA GLU A 189 -27.77 -3.14 -16.43
C GLU A 189 -27.87 -1.65 -16.07
N ARG A 190 -26.75 -1.02 -15.78
CA ARG A 190 -26.67 0.39 -15.37
C ARG A 190 -25.49 1.08 -16.04
N PHE A 191 -25.70 2.30 -16.52
CA PHE A 191 -24.66 3.20 -17.05
C PHE A 191 -23.75 2.58 -18.13
N MET A 192 -24.26 1.63 -18.91
CA MET A 192 -23.51 0.98 -19.99
C MET A 192 -23.43 1.82 -21.27
N PHE A 193 -24.28 2.85 -21.40
CA PHE A 193 -24.31 3.78 -22.56
C PHE A 193 -24.37 3.05 -23.90
N GLY A 194 -24.93 1.84 -23.95
CA GLY A 194 -25.04 1.03 -25.17
C GLY A 194 -23.74 0.29 -25.56
N ASN A 195 -22.72 0.30 -24.72
CA ASN A 195 -21.46 -0.42 -24.94
C ASN A 195 -21.40 -1.71 -24.12
N TYR A 196 -21.40 -2.85 -24.79
CA TYR A 196 -21.33 -4.16 -24.16
C TYR A 196 -20.00 -4.45 -23.45
N ASP A 197 -18.91 -3.76 -23.82
CA ASP A 197 -17.62 -3.89 -23.09
C ASP A 197 -17.71 -3.40 -21.64
N LEU A 198 -18.76 -2.61 -21.30
CA LEU A 198 -19.03 -2.17 -19.95
C LEU A 198 -20.00 -3.08 -19.19
N TYR A 199 -20.41 -4.23 -19.77
CA TYR A 199 -21.35 -5.15 -19.12
C TYR A 199 -20.83 -5.68 -17.77
N GLU A 200 -19.55 -6.05 -17.71
CA GLU A 200 -18.89 -6.50 -16.47
C GLU A 200 -18.43 -5.34 -15.57
N GLY A 201 -18.74 -4.10 -15.93
CA GLY A 201 -18.32 -2.90 -15.22
C GLY A 201 -16.97 -2.37 -15.69
N LEU A 202 -16.37 -1.50 -14.87
CA LEU A 202 -15.04 -0.96 -15.12
C LEU A 202 -13.98 -1.95 -14.64
N SER A 203 -13.13 -2.44 -15.54
CA SER A 203 -12.00 -3.28 -15.20
C SER A 203 -11.06 -2.56 -14.23
N PHE A 204 -10.76 -3.15 -13.06
CA PHE A 204 -9.93 -2.53 -12.02
C PHE A 204 -8.52 -2.19 -12.50
N VAL A 205 -7.89 -3.09 -13.29
CA VAL A 205 -6.49 -2.94 -13.73
C VAL A 205 -6.29 -1.69 -14.59
N PRO A 206 -7.07 -1.43 -15.68
CA PRO A 206 -6.98 -0.21 -16.45
C PRO A 206 -7.24 1.06 -15.62
N VAL A 207 -8.25 1.04 -14.73
CA VAL A 207 -8.53 2.16 -13.83
C VAL A 207 -7.33 2.46 -12.94
N PHE A 208 -6.68 1.44 -12.37
CA PHE A 208 -5.54 1.62 -11.48
C PHE A 208 -4.28 2.08 -12.22
N ILE A 209 -4.03 1.55 -13.41
CA ILE A 209 -2.97 2.06 -14.30
C ILE A 209 -3.18 3.55 -14.57
N GLY A 210 -4.42 3.95 -14.90
CA GLY A 210 -4.77 5.35 -15.09
C GLY A 210 -4.52 6.19 -13.84
N LEU A 211 -5.15 5.83 -12.73
CA LEU A 211 -5.10 6.60 -11.48
C LEU A 211 -3.70 6.69 -10.88
N PHE A 212 -2.88 5.64 -10.96
CA PHE A 212 -1.60 5.60 -10.28
C PHE A 212 -0.40 5.82 -11.21
N ALA A 213 -0.39 5.26 -12.43
CA ALA A 213 0.74 5.36 -13.33
C ALA A 213 0.61 6.57 -14.27
N ILE A 214 -0.44 6.64 -15.10
CA ILE A 214 -0.59 7.71 -16.09
C ILE A 214 -0.79 9.06 -15.40
N SER A 215 -1.59 9.13 -14.33
CA SER A 215 -1.78 10.38 -13.59
C SER A 215 -0.49 10.92 -13.00
N GLU A 216 0.37 10.04 -12.48
CA GLU A 216 1.66 10.40 -11.91
C GLU A 216 2.59 10.95 -12.99
N LEU A 217 2.65 10.30 -14.16
CA LEU A 217 3.41 10.82 -15.30
C LEU A 217 2.98 12.23 -15.69
N LEU A 218 1.67 12.48 -15.75
CA LEU A 218 1.13 13.81 -16.07
C LEU A 218 1.48 14.85 -15.02
N VAL A 219 1.53 14.48 -13.73
CA VAL A 219 1.98 15.38 -12.66
C VAL A 219 3.46 15.70 -12.81
N GLN A 220 4.30 14.68 -13.04
CA GLN A 220 5.75 14.83 -13.13
C GLN A 220 6.22 15.56 -14.40
N SER A 221 5.42 15.53 -15.47
CA SER A 221 5.78 16.23 -16.73
C SER A 221 6.05 17.73 -16.54
N LYS A 222 5.59 18.32 -15.44
CA LYS A 222 5.82 19.73 -15.08
C LYS A 222 7.16 19.99 -14.37
N THR A 223 7.85 18.94 -13.91
CA THR A 223 9.08 19.07 -13.10
C THR A 223 10.37 18.69 -13.83
N VAL A 224 10.32 18.61 -15.14
CA VAL A 224 11.37 18.04 -16.02
C VAL A 224 12.76 18.70 -15.89
N ASN A 225 12.90 19.89 -15.33
CA ASN A 225 14.15 20.67 -15.38
C ASN A 225 14.82 20.95 -14.03
N LYS A 226 14.53 20.19 -12.98
CA LYS A 226 15.26 20.38 -11.71
C LYS A 226 16.59 19.62 -11.72
N ILE A 227 17.70 20.35 -11.62
CA ILE A 227 19.01 19.77 -11.33
C ILE A 227 18.97 19.24 -9.90
N ILE A 228 19.16 17.94 -9.74
CA ILE A 228 19.17 17.27 -8.44
C ILE A 228 20.62 17.07 -8.03
N GLU A 229 21.05 17.76 -6.98
CA GLU A 229 22.36 17.55 -6.37
C GLU A 229 22.26 16.41 -5.34
N THR A 230 23.12 15.41 -5.47
CA THR A 230 23.18 14.30 -4.52
C THR A 230 24.29 14.49 -3.50
N VAL A 231 24.03 14.15 -2.25
CA VAL A 231 25.07 14.08 -1.22
C VAL A 231 25.96 12.87 -1.51
N ALA A 232 27.25 13.12 -1.71
CA ALA A 232 28.21 12.07 -1.99
C ALA A 232 28.51 11.23 -0.74
N PHE A 233 28.60 9.90 -0.90
CA PHE A 233 29.05 8.97 0.14
C PHE A 233 29.93 7.88 -0.45
N LYS A 234 30.83 7.32 0.39
CA LYS A 234 31.76 6.27 -0.05
C LYS A 234 31.14 4.88 0.05
N ALA A 235 30.53 4.57 1.18
CA ALA A 235 29.90 3.27 1.46
C ALA A 235 28.80 3.43 2.52
N VAL A 236 27.83 2.51 2.53
CA VAL A 236 26.88 2.37 3.64
C VAL A 236 27.61 1.82 4.85
N LYS A 237 27.33 2.37 6.01
CA LYS A 237 27.94 1.94 7.29
C LYS A 237 26.85 1.34 8.15
N LEU A 238 27.06 0.08 8.58
CA LEU A 238 26.17 -0.52 9.57
C LEU A 238 26.16 0.31 10.86
N PRO A 239 25.02 0.36 11.57
CA PRO A 239 24.94 1.01 12.86
C PRO A 239 25.98 0.45 13.83
N THR A 240 26.62 1.33 14.60
CA THR A 240 27.56 0.93 15.66
C THR A 240 26.83 0.29 16.85
N LYS A 241 27.56 -0.32 17.76
CA LYS A 241 26.96 -0.87 19.01
C LYS A 241 26.24 0.21 19.83
N GLU A 242 26.79 1.42 19.82
CA GLU A 242 26.20 2.61 20.47
C GLU A 242 24.90 3.03 19.76
N ASP A 243 24.89 3.03 18.43
CA ASP A 243 23.68 3.30 17.65
C ASP A 243 22.59 2.28 17.98
N TYR A 244 22.92 0.98 17.95
CA TYR A 244 21.96 -0.08 18.29
C TYR A 244 21.39 0.08 19.71
N LYS A 245 22.22 0.39 20.71
CA LYS A 245 21.75 0.64 22.08
C LYS A 245 20.76 1.79 22.15
N ARG A 246 20.91 2.76 21.26
CA ARG A 246 20.06 3.94 21.22
C ARG A 246 18.75 3.70 20.48
N ILE A 247 18.80 3.01 19.31
CA ILE A 247 17.65 2.90 18.39
C ILE A 247 16.77 1.65 18.60
N TRP A 248 17.23 0.57 19.26
CA TRP A 248 16.52 -0.71 19.29
C TRP A 248 15.11 -0.61 19.90
N LYS A 249 14.93 0.16 20.98
CA LYS A 249 13.61 0.39 21.60
C LYS A 249 12.67 1.16 20.67
N THR A 250 13.22 2.12 19.96
CA THR A 250 12.49 2.91 18.97
C THR A 250 12.05 2.02 17.81
N ILE A 251 12.95 1.17 17.28
CA ILE A 251 12.61 0.21 16.24
C ILE A 251 11.45 -0.70 16.67
N LEU A 252 11.57 -1.35 17.85
CA LEU A 252 10.52 -2.28 18.32
C LEU A 252 9.15 -1.61 18.50
N ARG A 253 9.10 -0.41 19.08
CA ARG A 253 7.85 0.37 19.21
C ARG A 253 7.29 0.71 17.83
N SER A 254 8.15 1.17 16.94
CA SER A 254 7.75 1.56 15.59
C SER A 254 7.29 0.37 14.75
N CYS A 255 7.86 -0.82 14.95
CA CYS A 255 7.35 -2.06 14.36
C CYS A 255 5.90 -2.33 14.77
N GLY A 256 5.60 -2.25 16.07
CA GLY A 256 4.24 -2.42 16.58
C GLY A 256 3.27 -1.36 16.05
N ILE A 257 3.68 -0.09 16.11
CA ILE A 257 2.89 1.04 15.58
C ILE A 257 2.64 0.89 14.08
N GLY A 258 3.70 0.61 13.32
CA GLY A 258 3.60 0.46 11.86
C GLY A 258 2.69 -0.67 11.45
N THR A 259 2.85 -1.84 12.08
CA THR A 259 1.97 -2.99 11.81
C THR A 259 0.51 -2.68 12.14
N PHE A 260 0.24 -2.07 13.30
CA PHE A 260 -1.11 -1.70 13.71
C PHE A 260 -1.76 -0.68 12.75
N ILE A 261 -1.02 0.38 12.39
CA ILE A 261 -1.51 1.39 11.43
C ILE A 261 -1.71 0.76 10.05
N GLY A 262 -0.85 -0.17 9.64
CA GLY A 262 -1.01 -0.90 8.38
C GLY A 262 -2.31 -1.69 8.30
N VAL A 263 -2.80 -2.26 9.40
CA VAL A 263 -4.09 -2.97 9.44
C VAL A 263 -5.28 -2.03 9.19
N LEU A 264 -5.14 -0.74 9.47
CA LEU A 264 -6.20 0.23 9.24
C LEU A 264 -6.28 0.56 7.74
N PRO A 265 -7.49 0.56 7.14
CA PRO A 265 -7.65 0.91 5.73
C PRO A 265 -7.23 2.35 5.46
N ALA A 266 -6.34 2.58 4.53
CA ALA A 266 -5.95 3.80 3.82
C ALA A 266 -4.44 3.84 3.50
N GLU A 267 -3.73 4.98 3.56
CA GLU A 267 -2.30 5.11 3.24
C GLU A 267 -1.39 4.66 4.41
N GLY A 268 -1.53 3.40 4.84
CA GLY A 268 -0.91 2.85 6.04
C GLY A 268 0.57 3.20 6.23
N ALA A 269 1.42 3.02 5.23
CA ALA A 269 2.87 3.24 5.35
C ALA A 269 3.25 4.72 5.52
N THR A 270 2.57 5.65 4.85
CA THR A 270 2.83 7.09 4.97
C THR A 270 2.49 7.60 6.37
N VAL A 271 1.30 7.26 6.85
CA VAL A 271 0.85 7.64 8.19
C VAL A 271 1.68 6.94 9.27
N ALA A 272 1.97 5.65 9.07
CA ALA A 272 2.80 4.88 9.98
C ALA A 272 4.18 5.50 10.18
N SER A 273 4.85 5.93 9.10
CA SER A 273 6.17 6.57 9.19
C SER A 273 6.14 7.88 9.96
N MET A 274 5.12 8.72 9.75
CA MET A 274 4.94 9.98 10.47
C MET A 274 4.66 9.77 11.96
N ILE A 275 3.81 8.80 12.30
CA ILE A 275 3.54 8.44 13.70
C ILE A 275 4.78 7.82 14.33
N GLY A 276 5.48 6.92 13.63
CA GLY A 276 6.73 6.31 14.10
C GLY A 276 7.81 7.37 14.42
N TYR A 277 7.95 8.37 13.54
CA TYR A 277 8.83 9.51 13.76
C TYR A 277 8.41 10.33 15.00
N SER A 278 7.13 10.66 15.10
CA SER A 278 6.59 11.47 16.20
C SER A 278 6.73 10.77 17.55
N GLU A 279 6.47 9.47 17.61
CA GLU A 279 6.64 8.66 18.82
C GLU A 279 8.13 8.45 19.15
N ALA A 280 9.00 8.31 18.14
CA ALA A 280 10.44 8.32 18.37
C ALA A 280 10.87 9.61 19.08
N LYS A 281 10.42 10.76 18.58
CA LYS A 281 10.70 12.07 19.21
C LYS A 281 10.12 12.19 20.61
N ARG A 282 8.90 11.71 20.82
CA ARG A 282 8.20 11.75 22.12
C ARG A 282 8.98 11.03 23.21
N TRP A 283 9.54 9.85 22.90
CA TRP A 283 10.22 8.98 23.84
C TRP A 283 11.74 9.15 23.89
N SER A 284 12.32 9.94 22.96
CA SER A 284 13.75 10.20 22.95
C SER A 284 14.16 11.07 24.13
N LYS A 285 15.37 10.82 24.61
CA LYS A 285 16.06 11.69 25.58
C LYS A 285 16.69 12.92 24.91
N ASN A 286 16.95 12.85 23.60
CA ASN A 286 17.65 13.88 22.82
C ASN A 286 16.68 14.51 21.78
N LYS A 287 15.59 15.09 22.28
CA LYS A 287 14.52 15.64 21.43
C LYS A 287 14.98 16.77 20.51
N GLU A 288 16.01 17.49 20.91
CA GLU A 288 16.62 18.63 20.20
C GLU A 288 17.41 18.22 18.94
N GLU A 289 17.75 16.94 18.80
CA GLU A 289 18.41 16.40 17.60
C GLU A 289 17.43 16.20 16.44
N PHE A 290 16.12 16.07 16.72
CA PHE A 290 15.10 15.83 15.72
C PHE A 290 14.94 17.05 14.79
N GLY A 291 14.95 16.76 13.48
CA GLY A 291 15.03 17.75 12.42
C GLY A 291 16.47 18.22 12.12
N LYS A 292 17.48 17.65 12.81
CA LYS A 292 18.90 18.01 12.67
C LYS A 292 19.78 16.78 12.44
N GLY A 293 19.22 15.62 12.17
CA GLY A 293 19.95 14.38 11.91
C GLY A 293 19.86 13.36 13.04
N SER A 294 18.71 13.24 13.70
CA SER A 294 18.46 12.23 14.73
C SER A 294 18.43 10.83 14.13
N ILE A 295 19.28 9.94 14.65
CA ILE A 295 19.26 8.53 14.27
C ILE A 295 18.00 7.81 14.74
N GLU A 296 17.39 8.27 15.85
CA GLU A 296 16.12 7.72 16.36
C GLU A 296 14.95 8.14 15.47
N GLY A 297 15.00 9.36 14.88
CA GLY A 297 14.02 9.84 13.93
C GLY A 297 14.00 8.99 12.65
N ILE A 298 15.19 8.71 12.08
CA ILE A 298 15.34 7.82 10.92
C ILE A 298 14.83 6.42 11.26
N ALA A 299 15.29 5.85 12.39
CA ALA A 299 14.95 4.49 12.78
C ALA A 299 13.44 4.33 13.04
N GLY A 300 12.81 5.31 13.68
CA GLY A 300 11.38 5.32 13.98
C GLY A 300 10.52 5.37 12.73
N ALA A 301 10.86 6.28 11.81
CA ALA A 301 10.15 6.43 10.54
C ALA A 301 10.24 5.16 9.67
N GLU A 302 11.46 4.63 9.50
CA GLU A 302 11.72 3.51 8.59
C GLU A 302 11.21 2.17 9.12
N ALA A 303 11.33 1.92 10.43
CA ALA A 303 10.77 0.71 11.01
C ALA A 303 9.23 0.68 10.90
N ALA A 304 8.56 1.80 11.17
CA ALA A 304 7.11 1.90 11.07
C ALA A 304 6.63 1.80 9.61
N ASN A 305 7.37 2.45 8.69
CA ASN A 305 7.11 2.43 7.26
C ASN A 305 7.02 0.99 6.70
N ASN A 306 8.10 0.22 6.85
CA ASN A 306 8.14 -1.15 6.36
C ASN A 306 7.26 -2.11 7.17
N ALA A 307 7.09 -1.87 8.48
CA ALA A 307 6.17 -2.67 9.28
C ALA A 307 4.70 -2.53 8.83
N ALA A 308 4.32 -1.39 8.27
CA ALA A 308 2.97 -1.21 7.74
C ALA A 308 2.70 -2.07 6.50
N THR A 309 3.73 -2.54 5.77
CA THR A 309 3.52 -3.36 4.58
C THR A 309 2.88 -4.72 4.90
N GLY A 310 3.41 -5.44 5.89
CA GLY A 310 2.80 -6.68 6.36
C GLY A 310 1.48 -6.45 7.09
N GLY A 311 1.38 -5.34 7.87
CA GLY A 311 0.13 -4.95 8.52
C GLY A 311 -1.01 -4.79 7.53
N ALA A 312 -0.78 -4.10 6.41
CA ALA A 312 -1.80 -3.85 5.38
C ALA A 312 -2.23 -5.11 4.62
N MET A 313 -1.38 -6.14 4.59
CA MET A 313 -1.75 -7.43 3.98
C MET A 313 -2.78 -8.22 4.82
N VAL A 314 -2.85 -7.99 6.14
CA VAL A 314 -3.80 -8.70 7.02
C VAL A 314 -5.24 -8.49 6.58
N PRO A 315 -5.80 -7.27 6.59
CA PRO A 315 -7.17 -7.03 6.15
C PRO A 315 -7.35 -7.30 4.64
N THR A 316 -6.32 -7.05 3.84
CA THR A 316 -6.40 -7.25 2.39
C THR A 316 -6.64 -8.71 2.02
N MET A 317 -5.90 -9.64 2.61
CA MET A 317 -6.03 -11.06 2.29
C MET A 317 -7.20 -11.73 3.02
N VAL A 318 -7.49 -11.31 4.27
CA VAL A 318 -8.50 -11.96 5.11
C VAL A 318 -9.91 -11.42 4.89
N LEU A 319 -10.03 -10.10 4.69
CA LEU A 319 -11.34 -9.43 4.60
C LEU A 319 -11.64 -8.89 3.20
N GLY A 320 -10.67 -8.91 2.29
CA GLY A 320 -10.80 -8.26 0.98
C GLY A 320 -10.83 -6.73 1.06
N ILE A 321 -10.35 -6.14 2.16
CA ILE A 321 -10.33 -4.69 2.38
C ILE A 321 -8.90 -4.20 2.29
N PRO A 322 -8.55 -3.41 1.26
CA PRO A 322 -7.17 -2.99 1.09
C PRO A 322 -6.75 -1.96 2.16
N GLY A 323 -5.60 -2.17 2.78
CA GLY A 323 -5.00 -1.26 3.75
C GLY A 323 -4.25 -0.07 3.13
N SER A 324 -4.03 -0.09 1.81
CA SER A 324 -3.32 0.97 1.07
C SER A 324 -3.62 0.89 -0.43
N GLY A 325 -3.23 1.92 -1.20
CA GLY A 325 -3.33 1.86 -2.66
C GLY A 325 -2.56 0.68 -3.29
N THR A 326 -1.41 0.31 -2.73
CA THR A 326 -0.63 -0.83 -3.23
C THR A 326 -1.31 -2.16 -2.90
N THR A 327 -1.87 -2.32 -1.70
CA THR A 327 -2.61 -3.53 -1.37
C THR A 327 -3.94 -3.64 -2.10
N ALA A 328 -4.52 -2.52 -2.58
CA ALA A 328 -5.65 -2.57 -3.51
C ALA A 328 -5.26 -3.23 -4.84
N ILE A 329 -4.06 -2.94 -5.35
CA ILE A 329 -3.53 -3.59 -6.56
C ILE A 329 -3.23 -5.08 -6.30
N ILE A 330 -2.65 -5.40 -5.14
CA ILE A 330 -2.43 -6.81 -4.73
C ILE A 330 -3.76 -7.56 -4.64
N LEU A 331 -4.80 -6.92 -4.09
CA LEU A 331 -6.14 -7.49 -4.00
C LEU A 331 -6.71 -7.83 -5.39
N VAL A 332 -6.60 -6.90 -6.33
CA VAL A 332 -6.99 -7.15 -7.73
C VAL A 332 -6.13 -8.24 -8.35
N GLY A 333 -4.83 -8.24 -8.08
CA GLY A 333 -3.93 -9.31 -8.50
C GLY A 333 -4.36 -10.69 -8.01
N LEU A 334 -4.75 -10.82 -6.72
CA LEU A 334 -5.32 -12.05 -6.17
C LEU A 334 -6.56 -12.48 -6.96
N MET A 335 -7.49 -11.56 -7.18
CA MET A 335 -8.76 -11.84 -7.88
C MET A 335 -8.54 -12.29 -9.33
N VAL A 336 -7.70 -11.59 -10.08
CA VAL A 336 -7.38 -11.92 -11.48
C VAL A 336 -6.71 -13.29 -11.62
N HIS A 337 -5.92 -13.69 -10.63
CA HIS A 337 -5.27 -15.01 -10.61
C HIS A 337 -6.11 -16.09 -9.89
N GLY A 338 -7.39 -15.83 -9.65
CA GLY A 338 -8.32 -16.82 -9.09
C GLY A 338 -8.15 -17.09 -7.60
N LEU A 339 -7.34 -16.29 -6.89
CA LEU A 339 -7.21 -16.35 -5.44
C LEU A 339 -8.26 -15.41 -4.83
N ARG A 340 -9.34 -15.96 -4.33
CA ARG A 340 -10.45 -15.18 -3.73
C ARG A 340 -10.04 -14.70 -2.33
N PRO A 341 -9.87 -13.38 -2.11
CA PRO A 341 -9.60 -12.86 -0.76
C PRO A 341 -10.74 -13.21 0.18
N GLY A 342 -10.39 -13.46 1.43
CA GLY A 342 -11.37 -13.86 2.43
C GLY A 342 -10.88 -15.02 3.29
N ALA A 343 -11.73 -15.45 4.24
CA ALA A 343 -11.40 -16.55 5.15
C ALA A 343 -11.06 -17.87 4.43
N TYR A 344 -11.72 -18.15 3.31
CA TYR A 344 -11.47 -19.35 2.48
C TYR A 344 -10.05 -19.44 1.94
N LEU A 345 -9.39 -18.31 1.71
CA LEU A 345 -7.99 -18.30 1.26
C LEU A 345 -7.07 -19.00 2.27
N PHE A 346 -7.43 -18.93 3.55
CA PHE A 346 -6.67 -19.50 4.67
C PHE A 346 -7.08 -20.92 5.03
N THR A 347 -8.08 -21.49 4.38
CA THR A 347 -8.51 -22.89 4.53
C THR A 347 -8.20 -23.73 3.31
N GLU A 348 -8.45 -23.22 2.11
CA GLU A 348 -8.32 -23.96 0.86
C GLU A 348 -6.99 -23.72 0.12
N GLN A 349 -6.35 -22.56 0.35
CA GLN A 349 -5.14 -22.13 -0.38
C GLN A 349 -3.98 -21.79 0.57
N VAL A 350 -3.91 -22.48 1.72
CA VAL A 350 -2.94 -22.20 2.81
C VAL A 350 -1.51 -22.18 2.30
N GLU A 351 -1.15 -23.16 1.47
CA GLU A 351 0.18 -23.29 0.89
C GLU A 351 0.57 -22.03 0.11
N LYS A 352 -0.29 -21.59 -0.81
CA LYS A 352 -0.05 -20.40 -1.64
C LYS A 352 0.08 -19.13 -0.81
N VAL A 353 -0.76 -19.00 0.24
CA VAL A 353 -0.70 -17.86 1.17
C VAL A 353 0.65 -17.77 1.86
N TYR A 354 1.14 -18.89 2.39
CA TYR A 354 2.42 -18.89 3.09
C TYR A 354 3.62 -18.79 2.15
N GLN A 355 3.51 -19.22 0.90
CA GLN A 355 4.51 -18.93 -0.14
C GLN A 355 4.57 -17.42 -0.44
N ILE A 356 3.43 -16.71 -0.49
CA ILE A 356 3.40 -15.25 -0.62
C ILE A 356 4.07 -14.59 0.58
N PHE A 357 3.78 -15.03 1.81
CA PHE A 357 4.45 -14.51 3.02
C PHE A 357 5.94 -14.77 3.01
N GLY A 358 6.35 -15.96 2.57
CA GLY A 358 7.76 -16.31 2.36
C GLY A 358 8.46 -15.41 1.35
N SER A 359 7.76 -15.07 0.28
CA SER A 359 8.27 -14.14 -0.75
C SER A 359 8.50 -12.73 -0.18
N MET A 360 7.58 -12.25 0.64
CA MET A 360 7.74 -10.96 1.34
C MET A 360 8.90 -10.99 2.34
N LEU A 361 9.05 -12.09 3.09
CA LEU A 361 10.17 -12.26 4.02
C LEU A 361 11.50 -12.25 3.28
N LEU A 362 11.60 -13.02 2.20
CA LEU A 362 12.80 -13.10 1.37
C LEU A 362 13.13 -11.73 0.74
N ALA A 363 12.13 -10.99 0.26
CA ALA A 363 12.32 -9.63 -0.27
C ALA A 363 12.90 -8.68 0.78
N ASN A 364 12.45 -8.77 2.05
CA ASN A 364 13.03 -7.97 3.15
C ASN A 364 14.52 -8.28 3.36
N LEU A 365 14.91 -9.55 3.26
CA LEU A 365 16.33 -9.94 3.38
C LEU A 365 17.13 -9.52 2.14
N MET A 366 16.56 -9.65 0.95
CA MET A 366 17.21 -9.25 -0.31
C MET A 366 17.41 -7.74 -0.40
N PHE A 367 16.41 -6.92 -0.07
CA PHE A 367 16.61 -5.47 -0.11
C PHE A 367 17.58 -5.00 0.98
N MET A 368 17.69 -5.70 2.11
CA MET A 368 18.72 -5.43 3.10
C MET A 368 20.12 -5.56 2.49
N ALA A 369 20.37 -6.68 1.80
CA ALA A 369 21.64 -6.87 1.12
C ALA A 369 21.88 -5.81 0.04
N MET A 370 20.85 -5.51 -0.77
CA MET A 370 20.94 -4.47 -1.82
C MET A 370 21.16 -3.08 -1.22
N GLY A 371 20.48 -2.73 -0.14
CA GLY A 371 20.65 -1.46 0.56
C GLY A 371 22.03 -1.28 1.17
N LEU A 372 22.63 -2.35 1.68
CA LEU A 372 23.98 -2.31 2.26
C LEU A 372 25.07 -2.25 1.19
N TYR A 373 24.95 -3.03 0.12
CA TYR A 373 26.04 -3.21 -0.84
C TYR A 373 25.84 -2.44 -2.15
N ALA A 374 24.59 -2.20 -2.58
CA ALA A 374 24.28 -1.63 -3.87
C ALA A 374 23.61 -0.23 -3.81
N ALA A 375 23.39 0.36 -2.62
CA ALA A 375 22.74 1.66 -2.47
C ALA A 375 23.37 2.76 -3.34
N ARG A 376 24.68 2.71 -3.59
CA ARG A 376 25.37 3.65 -4.45
C ARG A 376 24.95 3.54 -5.92
N ILE A 377 24.65 2.33 -6.38
CA ILE A 377 24.16 2.08 -7.73
C ILE A 377 22.75 2.63 -7.85
N PHE A 378 21.89 2.30 -6.89
CA PHE A 378 20.50 2.76 -6.86
C PHE A 378 20.38 4.28 -6.71
N ALA A 379 21.29 4.91 -5.94
CA ALA A 379 21.37 6.37 -5.88
C ALA A 379 21.64 7.02 -7.25
N ARG A 380 22.38 6.36 -8.14
CA ARG A 380 22.57 6.86 -9.51
C ARG A 380 21.34 6.68 -10.39
N VAL A 381 20.55 5.63 -10.12
CA VAL A 381 19.30 5.39 -10.85
C VAL A 381 18.30 6.52 -10.60
N SER A 382 18.28 7.10 -9.39
CA SER A 382 17.41 8.24 -9.09
C SER A 382 17.69 9.51 -9.89
N LEU A 383 18.85 9.57 -10.56
CA LEU A 383 19.26 10.68 -11.41
C LEU A 383 18.84 10.50 -12.88
N VAL A 384 18.20 9.38 -13.23
CA VAL A 384 17.71 9.16 -14.59
C VAL A 384 16.67 10.25 -14.94
N PRO A 385 16.86 10.96 -16.05
CA PRO A 385 15.93 12.02 -16.43
C PRO A 385 14.51 11.50 -16.64
N ILE A 386 13.53 12.23 -16.14
CA ILE A 386 12.11 11.92 -16.30
C ILE A 386 11.73 11.79 -17.78
N SER A 387 12.39 12.52 -18.66
CA SER A 387 12.21 12.44 -20.12
C SER A 387 12.47 11.05 -20.72
N ILE A 388 13.31 10.23 -20.08
CA ILE A 388 13.55 8.84 -20.47
C ILE A 388 12.51 7.91 -19.83
N LEU A 389 12.17 8.16 -18.59
CA LEU A 389 11.21 7.31 -17.85
C LEU A 389 9.79 7.46 -18.39
N TRP A 390 9.41 8.67 -18.79
CA TRP A 390 8.04 8.99 -19.21
C TRP A 390 7.54 8.12 -20.38
N PRO A 391 8.27 8.02 -21.52
CA PRO A 391 7.85 7.16 -22.63
C PRO A 391 7.76 5.67 -22.26
N ILE A 392 8.71 5.18 -21.44
CA ILE A 392 8.75 3.78 -21.03
C ILE A 392 7.53 3.44 -20.17
N VAL A 393 7.27 4.24 -19.14
CA VAL A 393 6.14 4.02 -18.23
C VAL A 393 4.82 4.19 -18.97
N PHE A 394 4.71 5.16 -19.88
CA PHE A 394 3.51 5.34 -20.69
C PHE A 394 3.26 4.15 -21.62
N ALA A 395 4.28 3.68 -22.33
CA ALA A 395 4.16 2.50 -23.19
C ALA A 395 3.73 1.26 -22.39
N LEU A 396 4.38 1.03 -21.23
CA LEU A 396 4.00 -0.08 -20.35
C LEU A 396 2.56 0.06 -19.82
N SER A 397 2.11 1.28 -19.55
CA SER A 397 0.73 1.55 -19.11
C SER A 397 -0.29 1.20 -20.20
N VAL A 398 -0.03 1.58 -21.44
CA VAL A 398 -0.92 1.28 -22.58
C VAL A 398 -0.95 -0.22 -22.87
N ILE A 399 0.22 -0.85 -22.94
CA ILE A 399 0.35 -2.30 -23.16
C ILE A 399 -0.34 -3.07 -22.02
N GLY A 400 -0.11 -2.64 -20.78
CA GLY A 400 -0.70 -3.27 -19.59
C GLY A 400 -2.22 -3.16 -19.56
N ALA A 401 -2.77 -2.00 -19.91
CA ALA A 401 -4.23 -1.82 -19.99
C ALA A 401 -4.86 -2.72 -21.07
N TYR A 402 -4.19 -2.87 -22.21
CA TYR A 402 -4.67 -3.72 -23.31
C TYR A 402 -4.55 -5.21 -23.00
N ALA A 403 -3.51 -5.63 -22.25
CA ALA A 403 -3.14 -7.03 -22.07
C ALA A 403 -4.21 -7.86 -21.33
N LEU A 404 -5.01 -7.25 -20.44
CA LEU A 404 -5.99 -7.94 -19.61
C LEU A 404 -7.14 -8.52 -20.44
N SER A 405 -7.82 -7.68 -21.21
CA SER A 405 -9.04 -8.03 -21.95
C SER A 405 -8.87 -7.96 -23.47
N GLN A 406 -7.67 -7.60 -23.93
CA GLN A 406 -7.36 -7.37 -25.35
C GLN A 406 -8.32 -6.34 -26.00
N SER A 407 -8.84 -5.42 -25.20
CA SER A 407 -9.81 -4.39 -25.61
C SER A 407 -9.18 -3.00 -25.65
N LEU A 408 -9.45 -2.25 -26.70
CA LEU A 408 -9.09 -0.83 -26.77
C LEU A 408 -9.91 0.02 -25.81
N VAL A 409 -11.08 -0.45 -25.37
CA VAL A 409 -11.89 0.23 -24.37
C VAL A 409 -11.12 0.33 -23.04
N ASP A 410 -10.41 -0.71 -22.63
CA ASP A 410 -9.56 -0.69 -21.44
C ASP A 410 -8.41 0.33 -21.55
N VAL A 411 -7.84 0.50 -22.73
CA VAL A 411 -6.84 1.56 -22.97
C VAL A 411 -7.46 2.95 -22.80
N TRP A 412 -8.66 3.17 -23.34
CA TRP A 412 -9.37 4.44 -23.15
C TRP A 412 -9.74 4.67 -21.69
N ILE A 413 -10.19 3.63 -20.98
CA ILE A 413 -10.43 3.70 -19.53
C ILE A 413 -9.16 4.15 -18.81
N ALA A 414 -8.02 3.54 -19.08
CA ALA A 414 -6.76 3.92 -18.46
C ALA A 414 -6.36 5.37 -18.75
N LEU A 415 -6.53 5.83 -19.98
CA LEU A 415 -6.24 7.22 -20.36
C LEU A 415 -7.19 8.22 -19.67
N ILE A 416 -8.48 7.94 -19.66
CA ILE A 416 -9.50 8.79 -19.00
C ILE A 416 -9.21 8.88 -17.49
N PHE A 417 -8.97 7.74 -16.84
CA PHE A 417 -8.63 7.74 -15.42
C PHE A 417 -7.25 8.34 -15.12
N GLY A 418 -6.33 8.32 -16.08
CA GLY A 418 -5.09 9.07 -16.01
C GLY A 418 -5.33 10.58 -15.92
N VAL A 419 -6.21 11.10 -16.77
CA VAL A 419 -6.61 12.51 -16.76
C VAL A 419 -7.41 12.85 -15.49
N ILE A 420 -8.37 12.02 -15.10
CA ILE A 420 -9.14 12.19 -13.85
C ILE A 420 -8.16 12.22 -12.65
N GLY A 421 -7.25 11.27 -12.56
CA GLY A 421 -6.25 11.21 -11.49
C GLY A 421 -5.33 12.43 -11.46
N PHE A 422 -4.91 12.93 -12.63
CA PHE A 422 -4.13 14.17 -12.73
C PHE A 422 -4.88 15.37 -12.16
N PHE A 423 -6.14 15.59 -12.56
CA PHE A 423 -6.95 16.68 -12.03
C PHE A 423 -7.25 16.49 -10.54
N ALA A 424 -7.55 15.27 -10.09
CA ALA A 424 -7.76 14.97 -8.69
C ALA A 424 -6.54 15.40 -7.85
N ARG A 425 -5.33 14.95 -8.22
CA ARG A 425 -4.08 15.33 -7.53
C ARG A 425 -3.82 16.82 -7.57
N ARG A 426 -4.07 17.49 -8.70
CA ARG A 426 -3.90 18.93 -8.85
C ARG A 426 -4.79 19.74 -7.91
N HIS A 427 -5.97 19.22 -7.58
CA HIS A 427 -6.90 19.86 -6.64
C HIS A 427 -6.78 19.32 -5.21
N GLY A 428 -5.73 18.54 -4.93
CA GLY A 428 -5.44 18.02 -3.59
C GLY A 428 -6.34 16.86 -3.15
N PHE A 429 -6.92 16.12 -4.10
CA PHE A 429 -7.57 14.83 -3.84
C PHE A 429 -6.53 13.71 -3.93
N ALA A 430 -6.56 12.75 -3.00
CA ALA A 430 -5.82 11.52 -3.13
C ALA A 430 -6.55 10.58 -4.10
N VAL A 431 -5.79 9.85 -4.92
CA VAL A 431 -6.37 8.89 -5.89
C VAL A 431 -6.65 7.52 -5.27
N ALA A 432 -5.95 7.17 -4.19
CA ALA A 432 -6.14 5.89 -3.51
C ALA A 432 -7.59 5.71 -2.99
N PRO A 433 -8.27 6.70 -2.38
CA PRO A 433 -9.67 6.58 -2.00
C PRO A 433 -10.60 6.25 -3.18
N ILE A 434 -10.34 6.79 -4.37
CA ILE A 434 -11.14 6.48 -5.58
C ILE A 434 -10.99 4.99 -5.94
N ALA A 435 -9.76 4.50 -5.96
CA ALA A 435 -9.46 3.11 -6.27
C ALA A 435 -10.05 2.13 -5.23
N VAL A 436 -9.90 2.45 -3.94
CA VAL A 436 -10.46 1.64 -2.86
C VAL A 436 -11.99 1.70 -2.87
N GLY A 437 -12.57 2.87 -3.11
CA GLY A 437 -14.02 3.05 -3.27
C GLY A 437 -14.60 2.20 -4.39
N LEU A 438 -13.89 2.09 -5.52
CA LEU A 438 -14.31 1.26 -6.65
C LEU A 438 -14.36 -0.23 -6.25
N ILE A 439 -13.35 -0.76 -5.54
CA ILE A 439 -13.36 -2.15 -5.07
C ILE A 439 -14.43 -2.38 -4.01
N LEU A 440 -14.46 -1.51 -3.00
CA LEU A 440 -15.37 -1.67 -1.87
C LEU A 440 -16.83 -1.42 -2.26
N GLY A 441 -17.08 -0.61 -3.29
CA GLY A 441 -18.44 -0.33 -3.78
C GLY A 441 -19.15 -1.59 -4.25
N GLU A 442 -18.47 -2.44 -5.01
CA GLU A 442 -19.00 -3.75 -5.40
C GLU A 442 -19.30 -4.63 -4.18
N MET A 443 -18.41 -4.65 -3.19
CA MET A 443 -18.61 -5.43 -1.95
C MET A 443 -19.79 -4.89 -1.13
N VAL A 444 -19.93 -3.55 -1.02
CA VAL A 444 -21.07 -2.91 -0.33
C VAL A 444 -22.38 -3.33 -0.99
N GLU A 445 -22.47 -3.19 -2.28
CA GLU A 445 -23.71 -3.46 -3.04
C GLU A 445 -24.09 -4.94 -2.94
N THR A 446 -23.17 -5.84 -3.26
CA THR A 446 -23.42 -7.27 -3.27
C THR A 446 -23.85 -7.76 -1.87
N ASN A 447 -23.14 -7.34 -0.81
CA ASN A 447 -23.48 -7.77 0.54
C ASN A 447 -24.75 -7.10 1.06
N LEU A 448 -25.07 -5.87 0.65
CA LEU A 448 -26.37 -5.24 0.95
C LEU A 448 -27.51 -6.02 0.31
N GLN A 449 -27.41 -6.34 -0.99
CA GLN A 449 -28.44 -7.09 -1.70
C GLN A 449 -28.65 -8.49 -1.12
N HIS A 450 -27.57 -9.19 -0.79
CA HIS A 450 -27.67 -10.50 -0.12
C HIS A 450 -28.32 -10.38 1.28
N SER A 451 -27.99 -9.33 2.03
CA SER A 451 -28.60 -9.08 3.34
C SER A 451 -30.09 -8.78 3.22
N LEU A 452 -30.49 -7.96 2.24
CA LEU A 452 -31.88 -7.66 1.97
C LEU A 452 -32.68 -8.91 1.57
N LYS A 453 -32.09 -9.76 0.71
CA LYS A 453 -32.72 -11.07 0.38
C LYS A 453 -32.83 -11.98 1.60
N MET A 454 -31.82 -12.01 2.47
CA MET A 454 -31.80 -12.81 3.69
C MET A 454 -32.92 -12.43 4.69
N TYR A 455 -33.30 -11.15 4.70
CA TYR A 455 -34.28 -10.58 5.64
C TYR A 455 -35.53 -10.06 4.96
N ASP A 456 -35.89 -10.60 3.80
CA ASP A 456 -37.12 -10.23 3.05
C ASP A 456 -37.33 -8.71 2.90
N GLY A 457 -36.25 -7.99 2.62
CA GLY A 457 -36.24 -6.53 2.44
C GLY A 457 -36.17 -5.70 3.72
N GLN A 458 -36.13 -6.34 4.89
CA GLN A 458 -36.10 -5.65 6.19
C GLN A 458 -34.69 -5.17 6.55
N TRP A 459 -34.28 -4.03 6.01
CA TRP A 459 -32.92 -3.47 6.17
C TRP A 459 -32.49 -3.24 7.64
N TRP A 460 -33.45 -2.96 8.56
CA TRP A 460 -33.14 -2.77 9.99
C TRP A 460 -32.65 -4.03 10.69
N MET A 461 -32.89 -5.20 10.12
CA MET A 461 -32.34 -6.46 10.61
C MET A 461 -30.82 -6.54 10.51
N ILE A 462 -30.21 -5.76 9.63
CA ILE A 462 -28.75 -5.60 9.58
C ILE A 462 -28.24 -4.98 10.88
N LEU A 463 -28.95 -3.96 11.41
CA LEU A 463 -28.61 -3.32 12.69
C LEU A 463 -28.83 -4.21 13.91
N ALA A 464 -29.68 -5.22 13.77
CA ALA A 464 -29.93 -6.18 14.84
C ALA A 464 -28.79 -7.22 15.00
N GLN A 465 -27.91 -7.33 14.02
CA GLN A 465 -26.74 -8.22 14.12
C GLN A 465 -25.63 -7.55 14.93
N PRO A 466 -25.15 -8.15 16.05
CA PRO A 466 -24.22 -7.47 16.97
C PRO A 466 -22.92 -7.02 16.32
N LEU A 467 -22.30 -7.85 15.46
CA LEU A 467 -21.06 -7.51 14.78
C LEU A 467 -21.28 -6.45 13.69
N ALA A 468 -22.37 -6.52 12.94
CA ALA A 468 -22.71 -5.51 11.95
C ALA A 468 -22.97 -4.15 12.64
N ALA A 469 -23.74 -4.13 13.72
CA ALA A 469 -23.97 -2.94 14.54
C ALA A 469 -22.65 -2.35 15.06
N PHE A 470 -21.75 -3.20 15.57
CA PHE A 470 -20.43 -2.77 16.05
C PHE A 470 -19.63 -2.05 14.95
N PHE A 471 -19.52 -2.64 13.75
CA PHE A 471 -18.78 -2.01 12.64
C PHE A 471 -19.45 -0.71 12.15
N LEU A 472 -20.79 -0.66 12.12
CA LEU A 472 -21.51 0.57 11.74
C LEU A 472 -21.33 1.69 12.78
N ILE A 473 -21.30 1.34 14.07
CA ILE A 473 -20.97 2.31 15.13
C ILE A 473 -19.54 2.81 14.97
N LEU A 474 -18.57 1.93 14.70
CA LEU A 474 -17.20 2.34 14.43
C LEU A 474 -17.10 3.23 13.19
N ALA A 475 -17.84 2.92 12.12
CA ALA A 475 -17.92 3.75 10.93
C ALA A 475 -18.44 5.17 11.24
N PHE A 476 -19.51 5.24 12.01
CA PHE A 476 -20.08 6.51 12.45
C PHE A 476 -19.11 7.32 13.32
N LEU A 477 -18.46 6.68 14.27
CA LEU A 477 -17.44 7.31 15.11
C LEU A 477 -16.22 7.76 14.29
N GLY A 478 -15.81 6.99 13.30
CA GLY A 478 -14.72 7.36 12.37
C GLY A 478 -15.04 8.63 11.56
N LEU A 479 -16.27 8.73 11.06
CA LEU A 479 -16.71 9.90 10.29
C LEU A 479 -16.97 11.13 11.16
N CYS A 480 -17.66 10.97 12.27
CA CYS A 480 -18.15 12.07 13.12
C CYS A 480 -17.17 12.44 14.25
N GLY A 481 -16.28 11.50 14.66
CA GLY A 481 -15.37 11.66 15.79
C GLY A 481 -14.49 12.93 15.74
N PRO A 482 -13.79 13.21 14.62
CA PRO A 482 -12.99 14.43 14.49
C PRO A 482 -13.82 15.72 14.64
N TYR A 483 -15.05 15.73 14.11
CA TYR A 483 -15.95 16.86 14.21
C TYR A 483 -16.47 17.03 15.64
N LEU A 484 -16.91 15.95 16.28
CA LEU A 484 -17.35 15.95 17.68
C LEU A 484 -16.24 16.39 18.62
N TYR A 485 -15.01 15.91 18.41
CA TYR A 485 -13.85 16.33 19.18
C TYR A 485 -13.57 17.84 19.03
N SER A 486 -13.69 18.38 17.81
CA SER A 486 -13.50 19.82 17.56
C SER A 486 -14.56 20.70 18.24
N LEU A 487 -15.79 20.22 18.36
CA LEU A 487 -16.86 20.91 19.08
C LEU A 487 -16.63 20.92 20.59
N ILE A 488 -16.15 19.79 21.14
CA ILE A 488 -15.86 19.67 22.58
C ILE A 488 -14.66 20.53 22.99
N THR A 489 -13.64 20.62 22.13
CA THR A 489 -12.45 21.43 22.43
C THR A 489 -12.67 22.94 22.24
N LYS A 490 -13.51 23.36 21.28
CA LYS A 490 -13.88 24.78 21.11
C LYS A 490 -14.71 25.37 22.25
N HIS A 491 -15.29 24.54 23.10
CA HIS A 491 -16.03 25.00 24.29
C HIS A 491 -15.16 25.06 25.55
N LYS A 492 -13.85 24.77 25.44
CA LYS A 492 -12.90 24.83 26.56
C LYS A 492 -11.94 26.05 26.51
N ASP A 493 -11.95 26.78 25.41
CA ASP A 493 -11.31 28.08 25.24
C ASP A 493 -12.36 29.19 25.27
#